data_988e4757d7c8d6743c8be9ab088538bc
#
_entry.id   988e4757d7c8d6743c8be9ab088538bc
#
_cell.length_a   1.000
_cell.length_b   1.000
_cell.length_c   1.000
_cell.angle_alpha   90.00
_cell.angle_beta   90.00
_cell.angle_gamma   90.00
#
_symmetry.space_group_name_H-M   'P 1'
#
loop_
_entity.id
_entity.type
_entity.pdbx_description
1 polymer ?
#
loop_
_entity_poly.entity_id
_entity_poly.type
_entity_poly.pdbx_seq_one_letter_code
_entity_poly.pdbx_strand_id
1 'polypeptide(L)'
;MAALSPGEARGLPPVRPDLAALTGYHSAQVDVEVRLNTNESPLPPPAEWFDAFQAALRGVDFNRYPDRQATDLRQAVAEAHGVDLGNVFCANGSNEVLQALMLAYGGPERSIALFEPTYTLHRHIARITGTKVAAGSRTDDFVLDLGEVRRVAEEHDPTITFLCSPNNPTGRAESVDQMRSVLETAPGLVVVDEAYGQFAASSALDIFRAAEVGWERLAIVRTFSKTWSLAGIRLGYLIAHPSVVEACDTVTLPYHLDSTKQLAGRLALGFEAEMEERVAMLKEERGRIAATLADLPVETWPSDANFILFRPTKNDARQVWDGLLGASVLVRDCSEWPGLEGCLRVTVGLPGENDRFLAALKESLL
;
A
#
# COMPACT_ATOMS: atom_id res chain seq x y z
N MET A 1 2.14 23.30 -21.28
CA MET A 1 3.48 23.89 -20.99
C MET A 1 4.49 22.75 -21.16
N ALA A 2 5.43 22.86 -22.10
CA ALA A 2 6.47 21.86 -22.30
C ALA A 2 7.36 21.81 -21.03
N ALA A 3 7.56 20.60 -20.49
CA ALA A 3 8.49 20.40 -19.39
C ALA A 3 9.91 20.75 -19.89
N LEU A 4 10.55 21.69 -19.23
CA LEU A 4 11.97 21.99 -19.45
C LEU A 4 12.79 20.74 -19.11
N SER A 5 13.58 20.26 -20.05
CA SER A 5 14.52 19.16 -19.79
C SER A 5 15.48 19.54 -18.66
N PRO A 6 15.78 18.64 -17.71
CA PRO A 6 16.76 18.89 -16.65
C PRO A 6 18.15 19.08 -17.30
N GLY A 7 18.60 20.31 -17.50
CA GLY A 7 19.93 20.61 -18.05
C GLY A 7 20.09 21.96 -18.72
N GLU A 8 19.02 22.71 -18.98
CA GLU A 8 19.10 23.96 -19.76
C GLU A 8 19.06 25.26 -18.93
N ALA A 9 18.89 25.19 -17.61
CA ALA A 9 18.99 26.37 -16.76
C ALA A 9 20.47 26.62 -16.39
N ARG A 10 21.13 27.51 -17.15
CA ARG A 10 22.52 27.94 -16.85
C ARG A 10 22.61 28.47 -15.41
N GLY A 11 23.42 27.83 -14.58
CA GLY A 11 23.73 28.26 -13.20
C GLY A 11 23.03 27.49 -12.08
N LEU A 12 22.21 26.50 -12.35
CA LEU A 12 21.69 25.60 -11.31
C LEU A 12 22.67 24.46 -11.01
N PRO A 13 22.85 24.06 -9.75
CA PRO A 13 23.59 22.86 -9.41
C PRO A 13 22.94 21.62 -10.04
N PRO A 14 23.70 20.61 -10.45
CA PRO A 14 23.13 19.38 -10.98
C PRO A 14 22.34 18.62 -9.88
N VAL A 15 21.25 17.96 -10.30
CA VAL A 15 20.55 16.99 -9.46
C VAL A 15 21.50 15.83 -9.14
N ARG A 16 21.35 15.21 -7.98
CA ARG A 16 22.11 13.99 -7.63
C ARG A 16 22.09 12.99 -8.80
N PRO A 17 23.24 12.44 -9.22
CA PRO A 17 23.31 11.59 -10.42
C PRO A 17 22.39 10.35 -10.35
N ASP A 18 22.23 9.78 -9.17
CA ASP A 18 21.36 8.62 -8.90
C ASP A 18 19.86 8.95 -8.99
N LEU A 19 19.49 10.23 -8.91
CA LEU A 19 18.12 10.70 -9.06
C LEU A 19 17.81 11.24 -10.47
N ALA A 20 18.83 11.62 -11.22
CA ALA A 20 18.66 12.27 -12.53
C ALA A 20 17.89 11.40 -13.56
N ALA A 21 18.00 10.07 -13.44
CA ALA A 21 17.30 9.12 -14.30
C ALA A 21 15.95 8.63 -13.72
N LEU A 22 15.54 9.10 -12.53
CA LEU A 22 14.28 8.68 -11.93
C LEU A 22 13.11 9.50 -12.51
N THR A 23 12.08 8.80 -12.95
CA THR A 23 10.77 9.39 -13.20
C THR A 23 9.95 9.33 -11.91
N GLY A 24 9.19 10.40 -11.60
CA GLY A 24 8.27 10.40 -10.48
C GLY A 24 7.21 9.29 -10.61
N TYR A 25 6.65 8.87 -9.49
CA TYR A 25 5.53 7.93 -9.50
C TYR A 25 4.30 8.61 -10.13
N HIS A 26 3.77 8.02 -11.18
CA HIS A 26 2.58 8.51 -11.88
C HIS A 26 1.47 7.47 -11.89
N SER A 27 0.25 7.90 -11.62
CA SER A 27 -0.95 7.15 -11.97
C SER A 27 -1.79 8.01 -12.92
N ALA A 28 -2.44 7.40 -13.89
CA ALA A 28 -3.31 8.13 -14.80
C ALA A 28 -4.40 8.87 -14.00
N GLN A 29 -4.47 10.18 -14.20
CA GLN A 29 -5.53 11.04 -13.69
C GLN A 29 -6.31 11.54 -14.90
N VAL A 30 -7.35 10.80 -15.26
CA VAL A 30 -8.22 11.10 -16.39
C VAL A 30 -9.61 11.34 -15.83
N ASP A 31 -10.31 12.32 -16.37
CA ASP A 31 -11.71 12.56 -16.02
C ASP A 31 -12.59 11.50 -16.66
N VAL A 32 -13.16 10.62 -15.82
CA VAL A 32 -14.00 9.49 -16.21
C VAL A 32 -15.15 9.33 -15.21
N GLU A 33 -16.22 8.69 -15.62
CA GLU A 33 -17.37 8.45 -14.76
C GLU A 33 -17.10 7.33 -13.73
N VAL A 34 -16.32 6.29 -14.09
CA VAL A 34 -16.00 5.15 -13.24
C VAL A 34 -14.50 5.02 -13.07
N ARG A 35 -14.00 5.30 -11.85
CA ARG A 35 -12.57 5.33 -11.55
C ARG A 35 -12.16 4.16 -10.64
N LEU A 36 -11.61 3.10 -11.25
CA LEU A 36 -11.23 1.85 -10.60
C LEU A 36 -9.71 1.55 -10.71
N ASN A 37 -8.84 2.56 -10.67
CA ASN A 37 -7.42 2.42 -10.94
C ASN A 37 -6.50 2.57 -9.70
N THR A 38 -6.95 3.15 -8.60
CA THR A 38 -6.10 3.56 -7.46
C THR A 38 -6.39 2.84 -6.15
N ASN A 39 -7.26 1.83 -6.16
CA ASN A 39 -7.64 1.03 -4.99
C ASN A 39 -8.14 1.89 -3.83
N GLU A 40 -8.89 2.94 -4.15
CA GLU A 40 -9.58 3.76 -3.16
C GLU A 40 -10.86 3.05 -2.70
N SER A 41 -11.37 3.42 -1.53
CA SER A 41 -12.73 3.04 -1.14
C SER A 41 -13.75 3.76 -2.02
N PRO A 42 -14.76 3.06 -2.56
CA PRO A 42 -15.80 3.71 -3.36
C PRO A 42 -16.82 4.48 -2.50
N LEU A 43 -16.80 4.27 -1.17
CA LEU A 43 -17.65 4.95 -0.22
C LEU A 43 -16.90 6.05 0.53
N PRO A 44 -17.53 7.19 0.80
CA PRO A 44 -16.98 8.20 1.72
C PRO A 44 -16.94 7.67 3.16
N PRO A 45 -16.28 8.35 4.11
CA PRO A 45 -16.45 8.09 5.53
C PRO A 45 -17.92 8.15 5.95
N PRO A 46 -18.36 7.50 7.07
CA PRO A 46 -19.72 7.63 7.61
C PRO A 46 -20.10 9.08 7.85
N ALA A 47 -21.37 9.42 7.71
CA ALA A 47 -21.85 10.78 7.96
C ALA A 47 -21.56 11.19 9.43
N GLU A 48 -21.76 10.27 10.36
CA GLU A 48 -21.52 10.45 11.80
C GLU A 48 -20.03 10.75 12.10
N TRP A 49 -19.11 10.10 11.36
CA TRP A 49 -17.68 10.43 11.44
C TRP A 49 -17.44 11.87 10.98
N PHE A 50 -18.09 12.28 9.87
CA PHE A 50 -17.91 13.62 9.33
C PHE A 50 -18.44 14.69 10.29
N ASP A 51 -19.62 14.45 10.90
CA ASP A 51 -20.21 15.35 11.89
C ASP A 51 -19.31 15.48 13.15
N ALA A 52 -18.81 14.36 13.66
CA ALA A 52 -17.88 14.32 14.80
C ALA A 52 -16.57 15.06 14.47
N PHE A 53 -16.02 14.85 13.28
CA PHE A 53 -14.81 15.49 12.82
C PHE A 53 -14.99 17.02 12.70
N GLN A 54 -16.09 17.47 12.08
CA GLN A 54 -16.41 18.89 11.95
C GLN A 54 -16.63 19.57 13.33
N ALA A 55 -17.30 18.89 14.25
CA ALA A 55 -17.49 19.40 15.60
C ALA A 55 -16.16 19.53 16.35
N ALA A 56 -15.30 18.54 16.27
CA ALA A 56 -14.01 18.51 16.96
C ALA A 56 -12.99 19.51 16.37
N LEU A 57 -13.07 19.84 15.07
CA LEU A 57 -12.22 20.86 14.44
C LEU A 57 -12.36 22.24 15.09
N ARG A 58 -13.51 22.57 15.69
CA ARG A 58 -13.71 23.85 16.40
C ARG A 58 -12.82 24.00 17.64
N GLY A 59 -12.34 22.89 18.19
CA GLY A 59 -11.43 22.86 19.33
C GLY A 59 -9.94 22.82 18.94
N VAL A 60 -9.61 22.87 17.65
CA VAL A 60 -8.21 22.85 17.19
C VAL A 60 -7.63 24.26 17.16
N ASP A 61 -6.56 24.45 17.90
CA ASP A 61 -5.79 25.70 17.90
C ASP A 61 -4.84 25.75 16.70
N PHE A 62 -5.32 26.19 15.53
CA PHE A 62 -4.55 26.24 14.28
C PHE A 62 -3.32 27.17 14.32
N ASN A 63 -3.23 28.06 15.29
CA ASN A 63 -2.08 28.94 15.53
C ASN A 63 -1.01 28.31 16.44
N ARG A 64 -1.18 27.03 16.83
CA ARG A 64 -0.24 26.26 17.64
C ARG A 64 0.24 25.03 16.89
N TYR A 65 1.47 24.61 17.18
CA TYR A 65 1.95 23.32 16.70
C TYR A 65 1.13 22.18 17.29
N PRO A 66 0.93 21.08 16.52
CA PRO A 66 0.25 19.88 17.01
C PRO A 66 1.05 19.19 18.11
N ASP A 67 0.43 18.19 18.74
CA ASP A 67 1.20 17.24 19.56
C ASP A 67 2.25 16.54 18.67
N ARG A 68 3.52 16.75 19.02
CA ARG A 68 4.65 16.20 18.27
C ARG A 68 4.62 14.66 18.21
N GLN A 69 4.17 14.02 19.29
CA GLN A 69 4.13 12.56 19.42
C GLN A 69 2.83 11.97 18.85
N ALA A 70 1.84 12.79 18.49
CA ALA A 70 0.50 12.34 18.11
C ALA A 70 -0.07 11.35 19.14
N THR A 71 0.09 11.64 20.42
CA THR A 71 -0.12 10.71 21.56
C THR A 71 -1.52 10.11 21.54
N ASP A 72 -2.56 10.94 21.42
CA ASP A 72 -3.96 10.46 21.42
C ASP A 72 -4.26 9.55 20.23
N LEU A 73 -3.70 9.85 19.05
CA LEU A 73 -3.86 9.00 17.85
C LEU A 73 -3.12 7.67 18.02
N ARG A 74 -1.86 7.71 18.48
CA ARG A 74 -1.06 6.50 18.74
C ARG A 74 -1.70 5.62 19.80
N GLN A 75 -2.26 6.22 20.84
CA GLN A 75 -2.99 5.50 21.90
C GLN A 75 -4.24 4.80 21.32
N ALA A 76 -5.03 5.50 20.50
CA ALA A 76 -6.22 4.91 19.88
C ALA A 76 -5.84 3.76 18.90
N VAL A 77 -4.75 3.90 18.14
CA VAL A 77 -4.24 2.81 17.28
C VAL A 77 -3.77 1.62 18.14
N ALA A 78 -3.05 1.88 19.24
CA ALA A 78 -2.56 0.85 20.14
C ALA A 78 -3.73 0.05 20.76
N GLU A 79 -4.76 0.74 21.24
CA GLU A 79 -5.97 0.13 21.79
C GLU A 79 -6.71 -0.71 20.74
N ALA A 80 -6.93 -0.17 19.52
CA ALA A 80 -7.59 -0.88 18.43
C ALA A 80 -6.85 -2.18 18.03
N HIS A 81 -5.53 -2.22 18.23
CA HIS A 81 -4.72 -3.39 17.87
C HIS A 81 -4.22 -4.22 19.05
N GLY A 82 -4.57 -3.88 20.29
CA GLY A 82 -4.15 -4.60 21.49
C GLY A 82 -2.63 -4.66 21.64
N VAL A 83 -1.96 -3.52 21.42
CA VAL A 83 -0.51 -3.32 21.60
C VAL A 83 -0.23 -2.12 22.48
N ASP A 84 1.01 -1.91 22.91
CA ASP A 84 1.36 -0.76 23.74
C ASP A 84 1.56 0.51 22.90
N LEU A 85 1.35 1.68 23.50
CA LEU A 85 1.59 2.98 22.87
C LEU A 85 2.99 3.09 22.24
N GLY A 86 4.01 2.53 22.92
CA GLY A 86 5.40 2.50 22.45
C GLY A 86 5.62 1.69 21.16
N ASN A 87 4.66 0.84 20.78
CA ASN A 87 4.73 0.05 19.56
C ASN A 87 4.21 0.79 18.32
N VAL A 88 3.64 1.99 18.45
CA VAL A 88 2.95 2.68 17.35
C VAL A 88 3.72 3.92 16.91
N PHE A 89 3.91 4.06 15.60
CA PHE A 89 4.37 5.30 14.95
C PHE A 89 3.36 5.69 13.86
N CYS A 90 2.99 6.99 13.78
CA CYS A 90 2.03 7.51 12.81
C CYS A 90 2.69 8.52 11.87
N ALA A 91 2.31 8.52 10.57
CA ALA A 91 2.89 9.40 9.56
C ALA A 91 1.90 9.76 8.43
N ASN A 92 2.33 10.61 7.47
CA ASN A 92 1.52 11.07 6.35
C ASN A 92 1.27 9.97 5.29
N GLY A 93 0.50 8.97 5.69
CA GLY A 93 0.23 7.74 4.95
C GLY A 93 1.33 6.69 5.16
N SER A 94 1.03 5.45 4.79
CA SER A 94 2.00 4.35 4.84
C SER A 94 3.29 4.66 4.04
N ASN A 95 3.22 5.48 3.01
CA ASN A 95 4.38 5.88 2.22
C ASN A 95 5.46 6.60 3.05
N GLU A 96 5.07 7.52 3.95
CA GLU A 96 6.02 8.20 4.83
C GLU A 96 6.52 7.25 5.93
N VAL A 97 5.68 6.32 6.40
CA VAL A 97 6.12 5.23 7.30
C VAL A 97 7.23 4.40 6.64
N LEU A 98 7.01 3.95 5.40
CA LEU A 98 8.01 3.20 4.62
C LEU A 98 9.28 4.02 4.39
N GLN A 99 9.14 5.33 4.13
CA GLN A 99 10.28 6.22 3.97
C GLN A 99 11.06 6.37 5.28
N ALA A 100 10.39 6.53 6.42
CA ALA A 100 11.05 6.63 7.72
C ALA A 100 11.83 5.34 8.04
N LEU A 101 11.25 4.16 7.80
CA LEU A 101 11.95 2.88 7.93
C LEU A 101 13.20 2.82 7.04
N MET A 102 13.10 3.24 5.78
CA MET A 102 14.24 3.24 4.87
C MET A 102 15.29 4.29 5.20
N LEU A 103 14.91 5.44 5.77
CA LEU A 103 15.87 6.43 6.27
C LEU A 103 16.59 5.93 7.54
N ALA A 104 15.90 5.18 8.41
CA ALA A 104 16.49 4.66 9.64
C ALA A 104 17.38 3.43 9.42
N TYR A 105 16.96 2.52 8.54
CA TYR A 105 17.61 1.21 8.37
C TYR A 105 18.26 0.99 7.00
N GLY A 106 17.98 1.83 6.00
CA GLY A 106 18.57 1.81 4.66
C GLY A 106 19.81 2.68 4.55
N GLY A 107 20.13 3.09 3.33
CA GLY A 107 21.25 3.97 2.99
C GLY A 107 22.22 3.35 1.97
N PRO A 108 23.26 4.10 1.52
CA PRO A 108 24.09 3.73 0.37
C PRO A 108 24.83 2.40 0.50
N GLU A 109 25.22 2.02 1.71
CA GLU A 109 25.95 0.77 1.99
C GLU A 109 25.05 -0.39 2.39
N ARG A 110 23.73 -0.18 2.34
CA ARG A 110 22.72 -1.16 2.75
C ARG A 110 21.84 -1.58 1.58
N SER A 111 21.15 -2.70 1.74
CA SER A 111 20.19 -3.22 0.76
C SER A 111 18.87 -3.56 1.40
N ILE A 112 17.83 -3.53 0.57
CA ILE A 112 16.51 -4.09 0.89
C ILE A 112 16.20 -5.26 -0.02
N ALA A 113 15.44 -6.24 0.46
CA ALA A 113 14.90 -7.33 -0.34
C ALA A 113 13.46 -7.06 -0.75
N LEU A 114 13.13 -7.35 -2.00
CA LEU A 114 11.78 -7.33 -2.60
C LEU A 114 11.53 -8.61 -3.37
N PHE A 115 10.27 -9.04 -3.51
CA PHE A 115 9.88 -10.21 -4.30
C PHE A 115 8.84 -9.78 -5.33
N GLU A 116 9.30 -9.62 -6.56
CA GLU A 116 8.50 -9.08 -7.65
C GLU A 116 7.65 -10.14 -8.36
N PRO A 117 6.47 -9.73 -8.92
CA PRO A 117 5.90 -8.38 -8.87
C PRO A 117 5.39 -8.00 -7.48
N THR A 118 5.63 -6.76 -7.07
CA THR A 118 5.17 -6.19 -5.80
C THR A 118 4.98 -4.67 -5.90
N TYR A 119 4.64 -4.01 -4.79
CA TYR A 119 4.37 -2.57 -4.77
C TYR A 119 5.61 -1.75 -5.15
N THR A 120 5.56 -1.14 -6.32
CA THR A 120 6.69 -0.45 -6.94
C THR A 120 7.26 0.70 -6.11
N LEU A 121 6.48 1.26 -5.18
CA LEU A 121 6.93 2.36 -4.34
C LEU A 121 8.01 1.92 -3.34
N HIS A 122 8.05 0.64 -2.91
CA HIS A 122 9.15 0.13 -2.08
C HIS A 122 10.50 0.34 -2.78
N ARG A 123 10.59 -0.06 -4.06
CA ARG A 123 11.77 0.16 -4.91
C ARG A 123 12.06 1.66 -5.12
N HIS A 124 11.01 2.46 -5.33
CA HIS A 124 11.16 3.90 -5.54
C HIS A 124 11.72 4.60 -4.31
N ILE A 125 11.18 4.31 -3.11
CA ILE A 125 11.68 4.88 -1.84
C ILE A 125 13.12 4.43 -1.58
N ALA A 126 13.46 3.15 -1.82
CA ALA A 126 14.83 2.68 -1.69
C ALA A 126 15.80 3.50 -2.56
N ARG A 127 15.44 3.76 -3.82
CA ARG A 127 16.26 4.59 -4.72
C ARG A 127 16.44 6.02 -4.22
N ILE A 128 15.37 6.70 -3.78
CA ILE A 128 15.49 8.08 -3.30
C ILE A 128 16.27 8.19 -1.98
N THR A 129 16.31 7.15 -1.17
CA THR A 129 17.12 7.06 0.05
C THR A 129 18.56 6.56 -0.21
N GLY A 130 18.88 6.21 -1.46
CA GLY A 130 20.19 5.68 -1.85
C GLY A 130 20.42 4.23 -1.42
N THR A 131 19.37 3.49 -1.08
CA THR A 131 19.43 2.10 -0.64
C THR A 131 19.43 1.16 -1.85
N LYS A 132 20.30 0.15 -1.85
CA LYS A 132 20.35 -0.88 -2.89
C LYS A 132 19.12 -1.78 -2.82
N VAL A 133 18.70 -2.34 -3.97
CA VAL A 133 17.56 -3.25 -4.05
C VAL A 133 18.03 -4.61 -4.51
N ALA A 134 17.90 -5.62 -3.65
CA ALA A 134 18.03 -7.03 -3.97
C ALA A 134 16.64 -7.57 -4.32
N ALA A 135 16.41 -7.90 -5.58
CA ALA A 135 15.13 -8.39 -6.05
C ALA A 135 15.15 -9.91 -6.20
N GLY A 136 14.18 -10.58 -5.60
CA GLY A 136 13.78 -11.94 -5.89
C GLY A 136 12.50 -11.95 -6.74
N SER A 137 12.10 -13.15 -7.18
CA SER A 137 10.88 -13.35 -7.98
C SER A 137 9.84 -14.15 -7.18
N ARG A 138 8.57 -13.89 -7.47
CA ARG A 138 7.46 -14.77 -7.10
C ARG A 138 7.34 -15.88 -8.16
N THR A 139 6.59 -16.93 -7.86
CA THR A 139 6.24 -17.96 -8.86
C THR A 139 5.34 -17.39 -9.95
N ASP A 140 5.09 -18.15 -11.02
CA ASP A 140 4.17 -17.75 -12.11
C ASP A 140 2.74 -17.46 -11.61
N ASP A 141 2.32 -18.13 -10.52
CA ASP A 141 1.06 -17.87 -9.83
C ASP A 141 1.16 -16.75 -8.78
N PHE A 142 2.26 -16.01 -8.77
CA PHE A 142 2.55 -14.92 -7.83
C PHE A 142 2.61 -15.33 -6.34
N VAL A 143 2.85 -16.61 -6.05
CA VAL A 143 3.10 -17.10 -4.70
C VAL A 143 4.53 -16.72 -4.28
N LEU A 144 4.71 -16.34 -3.02
CA LEU A 144 6.04 -16.11 -2.46
C LEU A 144 6.81 -17.44 -2.39
N ASP A 145 7.96 -17.49 -3.05
CA ASP A 145 8.86 -18.64 -2.99
C ASP A 145 9.87 -18.50 -1.84
N LEU A 146 9.76 -19.36 -0.83
CA LEU A 146 10.66 -19.35 0.32
C LEU A 146 12.09 -19.76 -0.04
N GLY A 147 12.28 -20.51 -1.12
CA GLY A 147 13.61 -20.78 -1.68
C GLY A 147 14.27 -19.53 -2.20
N GLU A 148 13.50 -18.70 -2.90
CA GLU A 148 13.97 -17.41 -3.41
C GLU A 148 14.23 -16.40 -2.27
N VAL A 149 13.40 -16.42 -1.22
CA VAL A 149 13.65 -15.61 0.00
C VAL A 149 15.00 -15.97 0.60
N ARG A 150 15.29 -17.26 0.74
CA ARG A 150 16.57 -17.74 1.28
C ARG A 150 17.76 -17.34 0.40
N ARG A 151 17.64 -17.53 -0.92
CA ARG A 151 18.67 -17.14 -1.88
C ARG A 151 19.02 -15.65 -1.75
N VAL A 152 17.98 -14.77 -1.77
CA VAL A 152 18.19 -13.32 -1.65
C VAL A 152 18.81 -12.95 -0.30
N ALA A 153 18.38 -13.59 0.79
CA ALA A 153 18.91 -13.37 2.12
C ALA A 153 20.42 -13.74 2.19
N GLU A 154 20.80 -14.90 1.68
CA GLU A 154 22.18 -15.40 1.70
C GLU A 154 23.11 -14.61 0.77
N GLU A 155 22.65 -14.20 -0.41
CA GLU A 155 23.48 -13.49 -1.40
C GLU A 155 23.65 -12.02 -1.10
N HIS A 156 22.69 -11.36 -0.43
CA HIS A 156 22.65 -9.90 -0.32
C HIS A 156 22.62 -9.35 1.11
N ASP A 157 22.41 -10.19 2.11
CA ASP A 157 22.31 -9.80 3.54
C ASP A 157 21.49 -8.50 3.75
N PRO A 158 20.21 -8.46 3.29
CA PRO A 158 19.43 -7.23 3.30
C PRO A 158 19.10 -6.77 4.72
N THR A 159 19.23 -5.47 4.98
CA THR A 159 18.88 -4.87 6.28
C THR A 159 17.35 -4.77 6.49
N ILE A 160 16.59 -4.76 5.38
CA ILE A 160 15.12 -4.79 5.39
C ILE A 160 14.65 -5.79 4.35
N THR A 161 13.71 -6.65 4.72
CA THR A 161 12.96 -7.50 3.78
C THR A 161 11.51 -7.05 3.76
N PHE A 162 10.99 -6.66 2.59
CA PHE A 162 9.60 -6.24 2.40
C PHE A 162 8.73 -7.39 1.93
N LEU A 163 7.61 -7.57 2.62
CA LEU A 163 6.46 -8.35 2.20
C LEU A 163 5.26 -7.42 2.04
N CYS A 164 4.61 -7.41 0.89
CA CYS A 164 3.32 -6.77 0.71
C CYS A 164 2.23 -7.84 0.83
N SER A 165 1.36 -7.75 1.85
CA SER A 165 0.35 -8.77 2.11
C SER A 165 -0.96 -8.14 2.61
N PRO A 166 -2.03 -8.20 1.83
CA PRO A 166 -2.13 -8.66 0.43
C PRO A 166 -1.23 -7.89 -0.53
N ASN A 167 -0.60 -8.63 -1.44
CA ASN A 167 0.36 -8.06 -2.38
C ASN A 167 -0.31 -7.18 -3.44
N ASN A 168 0.25 -6.03 -3.69
CA ASN A 168 -0.15 -5.16 -4.78
C ASN A 168 0.90 -5.24 -5.91
N PRO A 169 0.52 -5.67 -7.14
CA PRO A 169 -0.83 -5.68 -7.68
C PRO A 169 -1.51 -7.06 -7.79
N THR A 170 -0.93 -8.13 -7.28
CA THR A 170 -1.42 -9.48 -7.52
C THR A 170 -2.65 -9.85 -6.68
N GLY A 171 -2.87 -9.18 -5.55
CA GLY A 171 -3.97 -9.42 -4.64
C GLY A 171 -3.74 -10.54 -3.63
N ARG A 172 -2.70 -11.37 -3.79
CA ARG A 172 -2.44 -12.50 -2.89
C ARG A 172 -1.98 -12.06 -1.52
N ALA A 173 -2.56 -12.64 -0.47
CA ALA A 173 -2.06 -12.56 0.90
C ALA A 173 -1.08 -13.70 1.19
N GLU A 174 -0.08 -13.42 2.02
CA GLU A 174 0.79 -14.42 2.60
C GLU A 174 0.11 -15.04 3.84
N SER A 175 0.27 -16.33 4.04
CA SER A 175 -0.18 -16.98 5.28
C SER A 175 0.71 -16.60 6.46
N VAL A 176 0.19 -16.75 7.68
CA VAL A 176 0.97 -16.54 8.91
C VAL A 176 2.23 -17.41 8.92
N ASP A 177 2.13 -18.67 8.45
CA ASP A 177 3.26 -19.59 8.38
C ASP A 177 4.32 -19.16 7.38
N GLN A 178 3.93 -18.61 6.22
CA GLN A 178 4.87 -18.00 5.28
C GLN A 178 5.58 -16.79 5.90
N MET A 179 4.83 -15.90 6.58
CA MET A 179 5.41 -14.75 7.27
C MET A 179 6.41 -15.17 8.36
N ARG A 180 6.11 -16.22 9.15
CA ARG A 180 7.04 -16.82 10.11
C ARG A 180 8.31 -17.32 9.42
N SER A 181 8.15 -18.09 8.36
CA SER A 181 9.29 -18.63 7.61
C SER A 181 10.20 -17.52 7.06
N VAL A 182 9.62 -16.40 6.60
CA VAL A 182 10.41 -15.25 6.17
C VAL A 182 11.11 -14.60 7.36
N LEU A 183 10.43 -14.44 8.50
CA LEU A 183 11.00 -13.86 9.71
C LEU A 183 12.16 -14.69 10.28
N GLU A 184 12.11 -16.02 10.12
CA GLU A 184 13.19 -16.94 10.51
C GLU A 184 14.36 -16.89 9.52
N THR A 185 14.09 -16.71 8.22
CA THR A 185 15.07 -16.81 7.14
C THR A 185 15.77 -15.50 6.84
N ALA A 186 15.00 -14.39 6.81
CA ALA A 186 15.52 -13.07 6.43
C ALA A 186 16.34 -12.44 7.56
N PRO A 187 17.53 -11.90 7.27
CA PRO A 187 18.26 -11.07 8.23
C PRO A 187 17.58 -9.70 8.39
N GLY A 188 17.96 -8.97 9.42
CA GLY A 188 17.48 -7.60 9.63
C GLY A 188 15.98 -7.50 9.93
N LEU A 189 15.37 -6.39 9.52
CA LEU A 189 13.97 -6.07 9.76
C LEU A 189 13.09 -6.70 8.68
N VAL A 190 11.99 -7.35 9.08
CA VAL A 190 10.93 -7.82 8.16
C VAL A 190 9.76 -6.84 8.23
N VAL A 191 9.51 -6.15 7.13
CA VAL A 191 8.41 -5.17 7.01
C VAL A 191 7.27 -5.81 6.23
N VAL A 192 6.13 -6.00 6.90
CA VAL A 192 4.89 -6.47 6.26
C VAL A 192 4.00 -5.26 5.96
N ASP A 193 3.89 -4.91 4.69
CA ASP A 193 2.99 -3.85 4.22
C ASP A 193 1.58 -4.42 4.11
N GLU A 194 0.78 -4.14 5.12
CA GLU A 194 -0.62 -4.55 5.25
C GLU A 194 -1.58 -3.41 4.85
N ALA A 195 -1.26 -2.63 3.82
CA ALA A 195 -2.17 -1.58 3.33
C ALA A 195 -3.57 -2.12 2.97
N TYR A 196 -3.69 -3.39 2.70
CA TYR A 196 -4.95 -4.11 2.40
C TYR A 196 -5.28 -5.17 3.46
N GLY A 197 -4.61 -5.17 4.59
CA GLY A 197 -4.66 -6.24 5.62
C GLY A 197 -6.07 -6.56 6.12
N GLN A 198 -6.98 -5.58 6.24
CA GLN A 198 -8.35 -5.81 6.68
C GLN A 198 -9.21 -6.64 5.68
N PHE A 199 -8.78 -6.75 4.42
CA PHE A 199 -9.43 -7.63 3.44
C PHE A 199 -8.97 -9.09 3.52
N ALA A 200 -7.80 -9.35 4.10
CA ALA A 200 -7.22 -10.68 4.24
C ALA A 200 -7.77 -11.45 5.45
N ALA A 201 -7.53 -12.75 5.46
CA ALA A 201 -7.88 -13.62 6.58
C ALA A 201 -6.72 -13.76 7.60
N SER A 202 -5.50 -13.36 7.23
CA SER A 202 -4.28 -13.48 8.03
C SER A 202 -3.58 -12.14 8.16
N SER A 203 -2.89 -11.93 9.28
CA SER A 203 -2.13 -10.72 9.55
C SER A 203 -0.85 -11.05 10.31
N ALA A 204 0.22 -10.32 10.04
CA ALA A 204 1.46 -10.36 10.81
C ALA A 204 1.26 -9.89 12.28
N LEU A 205 0.14 -9.22 12.55
CA LEU A 205 -0.21 -8.78 13.90
C LEU A 205 -0.41 -9.96 14.87
N ASP A 206 -0.79 -11.14 14.36
CA ASP A 206 -0.94 -12.35 15.18
C ASP A 206 0.42 -12.82 15.72
N ILE A 207 1.46 -12.79 14.88
CA ILE A 207 2.85 -13.08 15.28
C ILE A 207 3.34 -12.05 16.30
N PHE A 208 3.07 -10.77 16.04
CA PHE A 208 3.49 -9.66 16.90
C PHE A 208 2.87 -9.74 18.29
N ARG A 209 1.54 -9.92 18.37
CA ARG A 209 0.79 -10.02 19.64
C ARG A 209 1.18 -11.23 20.47
N ALA A 210 1.47 -12.35 19.80
CA ALA A 210 1.92 -13.57 20.47
C ALA A 210 3.37 -13.50 20.96
N ALA A 211 4.10 -12.42 20.63
CA ALA A 211 5.52 -12.25 20.88
C ALA A 211 6.33 -13.50 20.46
N GLU A 212 6.04 -14.02 19.25
CA GLU A 212 6.71 -15.19 18.71
C GLU A 212 8.19 -14.89 18.43
N VAL A 213 9.00 -15.93 18.26
CA VAL A 213 10.45 -15.78 18.01
C VAL A 213 10.72 -14.84 16.83
N GLY A 214 11.51 -13.80 17.07
CA GLY A 214 11.89 -12.80 16.07
C GLY A 214 10.88 -11.63 15.91
N TRP A 215 9.82 -11.58 16.72
CA TRP A 215 8.82 -10.49 16.64
C TRP A 215 9.44 -9.08 16.79
N GLU A 216 10.57 -8.96 17.48
CA GLU A 216 11.30 -7.69 17.64
C GLU A 216 11.80 -7.12 16.30
N ARG A 217 11.96 -8.01 15.31
CA ARG A 217 12.35 -7.63 13.93
C ARG A 217 11.18 -7.46 12.98
N LEU A 218 9.94 -7.64 13.48
CA LEU A 218 8.72 -7.49 12.68
C LEU A 218 8.21 -6.05 12.75
N ALA A 219 7.92 -5.46 11.59
CA ALA A 219 7.34 -4.14 11.45
C ALA A 219 6.12 -4.21 10.52
N ILE A 220 4.95 -3.82 11.01
CA ILE A 220 3.67 -3.93 10.30
C ILE A 220 3.22 -2.54 9.89
N VAL A 221 3.06 -2.31 8.59
CA VAL A 221 2.66 -1.01 8.04
C VAL A 221 1.21 -1.06 7.61
N ARG A 222 0.40 -0.10 8.07
CA ARG A 222 -1.02 0.03 7.74
C ARG A 222 -1.40 1.45 7.32
N THR A 223 -2.57 1.60 6.72
CA THR A 223 -3.05 2.89 6.21
C THR A 223 -4.54 3.10 6.47
N PHE A 224 -4.92 4.35 6.66
CA PHE A 224 -6.33 4.77 6.69
C PHE A 224 -6.91 4.99 5.27
N SER A 225 -6.09 4.89 4.22
CA SER A 225 -6.48 5.26 2.86
C SER A 225 -7.44 4.27 2.20
N LYS A 226 -7.51 3.01 2.63
CA LYS A 226 -8.24 1.94 1.94
C LYS A 226 -9.57 1.62 2.61
N THR A 227 -9.56 0.90 3.70
CA THR A 227 -10.77 0.45 4.40
C THR A 227 -11.48 1.57 5.17
N TRP A 228 -10.72 2.52 5.71
CA TRP A 228 -11.24 3.66 6.47
C TRP A 228 -11.76 4.82 5.61
N SER A 229 -11.67 4.73 4.27
CA SER A 229 -12.13 5.77 3.32
C SER A 229 -11.46 7.14 3.49
N LEU A 230 -10.25 7.18 4.06
CA LEU A 230 -9.53 8.42 4.38
C LEU A 230 -8.31 8.65 3.46
N ALA A 231 -8.39 8.24 2.18
CA ALA A 231 -7.29 8.43 1.24
C ALA A 231 -6.85 9.90 1.12
N GLY A 232 -7.78 10.85 1.15
CA GLY A 232 -7.52 12.29 1.08
C GLY A 232 -6.87 12.87 2.36
N ILE A 233 -7.02 12.22 3.51
CA ILE A 233 -6.41 12.64 4.78
C ILE A 233 -4.91 12.32 4.81
N ARG A 234 -4.45 11.33 4.05
CA ARG A 234 -3.04 10.93 4.03
C ARG A 234 -2.53 10.51 5.42
N LEU A 235 -3.08 9.45 5.99
CA LEU A 235 -2.70 8.92 7.30
C LEU A 235 -2.35 7.44 7.20
N GLY A 236 -1.27 7.04 7.87
CA GLY A 236 -0.83 5.65 8.03
C GLY A 236 -0.06 5.46 9.32
N TYR A 237 0.21 4.22 9.66
CA TYR A 237 0.91 3.89 10.89
C TYR A 237 1.74 2.63 10.77
N LEU A 238 2.68 2.50 11.69
CA LEU A 238 3.55 1.36 11.94
C LEU A 238 3.19 0.74 13.28
N ILE A 239 3.20 -0.58 13.35
CA ILE A 239 3.25 -1.35 14.60
C ILE A 239 4.56 -2.12 14.58
N ALA A 240 5.43 -1.87 15.57
CA ALA A 240 6.76 -2.47 15.65
C ALA A 240 7.30 -2.46 17.09
N HIS A 241 8.44 -3.10 17.30
CA HIS A 241 9.17 -2.99 18.59
C HIS A 241 9.49 -1.51 18.89
N PRO A 242 9.43 -1.08 20.17
CA PRO A 242 9.65 0.32 20.57
C PRO A 242 10.94 0.93 20.01
N SER A 243 12.03 0.16 19.91
CA SER A 243 13.30 0.64 19.31
C SER A 243 13.19 0.97 17.82
N VAL A 244 12.30 0.27 17.08
CA VAL A 244 12.03 0.59 15.66
C VAL A 244 11.20 1.87 15.56
N VAL A 245 10.23 2.03 16.44
CA VAL A 245 9.43 3.27 16.55
C VAL A 245 10.32 4.48 16.86
N GLU A 246 11.22 4.35 17.84
CA GLU A 246 12.18 5.40 18.21
C GLU A 246 13.12 5.78 17.04
N ALA A 247 13.56 4.78 16.27
CA ALA A 247 14.38 5.02 15.08
C ALA A 247 13.59 5.80 14.01
N CYS A 248 12.30 5.49 13.79
CA CYS A 248 11.44 6.24 12.89
C CYS A 248 11.18 7.67 13.40
N ASP A 249 10.91 7.85 14.69
CA ASP A 249 10.75 9.18 15.31
C ASP A 249 12.02 10.05 15.16
N THR A 250 13.21 9.42 15.17
CA THR A 250 14.50 10.12 15.05
C THR A 250 14.71 10.71 13.66
N VAL A 251 14.33 10.01 12.60
CA VAL A 251 14.55 10.44 11.21
C VAL A 251 13.42 11.32 10.67
N THR A 252 12.30 11.39 11.38
CA THR A 252 11.14 12.15 10.97
C THR A 252 11.24 13.59 11.48
N LEU A 253 10.87 14.56 10.63
CA LEU A 253 10.92 15.97 11.02
C LEU A 253 9.87 16.27 12.11
N PRO A 254 10.19 17.15 13.06
CA PRO A 254 9.26 17.49 14.13
C PRO A 254 7.95 18.08 13.57
N TYR A 255 6.83 17.73 14.20
CA TYR A 255 5.48 18.18 13.82
C TYR A 255 5.03 17.78 12.41
N HIS A 256 5.58 16.69 11.85
CA HIS A 256 5.26 16.21 10.51
C HIS A 256 3.78 15.88 10.32
N LEU A 257 3.08 15.46 11.38
CA LEU A 257 1.67 15.08 11.35
C LEU A 257 0.81 16.21 11.98
N ASP A 258 0.04 16.89 11.16
CA ASP A 258 -0.80 18.02 11.60
C ASP A 258 -1.96 17.59 12.50
N SER A 259 -2.51 18.56 13.27
CA SER A 259 -3.62 18.34 14.21
C SER A 259 -4.86 17.75 13.55
N THR A 260 -5.14 18.13 12.30
CA THR A 260 -6.32 17.69 11.56
C THR A 260 -6.24 16.19 11.26
N LYS A 261 -5.08 15.71 10.83
CA LYS A 261 -4.84 14.27 10.56
C LYS A 261 -4.89 13.45 11.84
N GLN A 262 -4.26 13.95 12.93
CA GLN A 262 -4.30 13.28 14.23
C GLN A 262 -5.73 13.09 14.70
N LEU A 263 -6.55 14.15 14.60
CA LEU A 263 -7.96 14.12 14.95
C LEU A 263 -8.77 13.19 14.06
N ALA A 264 -8.59 13.27 12.73
CA ALA A 264 -9.33 12.46 11.77
C ALA A 264 -9.11 10.95 11.99
N GLY A 265 -7.86 10.54 12.18
CA GLY A 265 -7.53 9.14 12.42
C GLY A 265 -8.05 8.62 13.76
N ARG A 266 -7.88 9.41 14.83
CA ARG A 266 -8.40 9.04 16.15
C ARG A 266 -9.92 8.82 16.12
N LEU A 267 -10.66 9.72 15.47
CA LEU A 267 -12.11 9.58 15.34
C LEU A 267 -12.50 8.38 14.45
N ALA A 268 -11.76 8.11 13.39
CA ALA A 268 -12.07 7.00 12.47
C ALA A 268 -12.09 5.65 13.17
N LEU A 269 -11.18 5.42 14.12
CA LEU A 269 -11.10 4.16 14.88
C LEU A 269 -12.36 3.86 15.71
N GLY A 270 -13.17 4.87 16.03
CA GLY A 270 -14.47 4.69 16.67
C GLY A 270 -15.58 4.16 15.73
N PHE A 271 -15.29 4.00 14.43
CA PHE A 271 -16.23 3.53 13.40
C PHE A 271 -15.77 2.20 12.79
N GLU A 272 -15.23 1.30 13.63
CA GLU A 272 -14.70 0.01 13.18
C GLU A 272 -15.80 -0.89 12.60
N ALA A 273 -16.99 -0.90 13.21
CA ALA A 273 -18.12 -1.69 12.72
C ALA A 273 -18.53 -1.30 11.28
N GLU A 274 -18.62 -0.01 11.00
CA GLU A 274 -18.96 0.50 9.67
C GLU A 274 -17.83 0.24 8.66
N MET A 275 -16.58 0.24 9.11
CA MET A 275 -15.45 -0.15 8.28
C MET A 275 -15.54 -1.63 7.93
N GLU A 276 -15.85 -2.51 8.88
CA GLU A 276 -15.99 -3.95 8.66
C GLU A 276 -17.16 -4.28 7.72
N GLU A 277 -18.31 -3.60 7.86
CA GLU A 277 -19.44 -3.74 6.94
C GLU A 277 -19.05 -3.40 5.49
N ARG A 278 -18.26 -2.34 5.29
CA ARG A 278 -17.74 -1.97 3.96
C ARG A 278 -16.76 -3.00 3.43
N VAL A 279 -15.87 -3.50 4.27
CA VAL A 279 -14.95 -4.58 3.90
C VAL A 279 -15.74 -5.82 3.46
N ALA A 280 -16.79 -6.20 4.19
CA ALA A 280 -17.64 -7.34 3.85
C ALA A 280 -18.33 -7.14 2.48
N MET A 281 -18.93 -5.98 2.24
CA MET A 281 -19.56 -5.63 0.96
C MET A 281 -18.53 -5.68 -0.19
N LEU A 282 -17.33 -5.11 -0.03
CA LEU A 282 -16.32 -5.14 -1.07
C LEU A 282 -15.76 -6.55 -1.32
N LYS A 283 -15.70 -7.41 -0.30
CA LYS A 283 -15.33 -8.83 -0.47
C LYS A 283 -16.40 -9.59 -1.27
N GLU A 284 -17.69 -9.33 -1.04
CA GLU A 284 -18.78 -9.91 -1.81
C GLU A 284 -18.73 -9.48 -3.28
N GLU A 285 -18.59 -8.17 -3.53
CA GLU A 285 -18.46 -7.62 -4.88
C GLU A 285 -17.20 -8.13 -5.61
N ARG A 286 -16.08 -8.28 -4.91
CA ARG A 286 -14.88 -8.93 -5.45
C ARG A 286 -15.17 -10.35 -5.93
N GLY A 287 -15.91 -11.13 -5.14
CA GLY A 287 -16.33 -12.48 -5.49
C GLY A 287 -17.22 -12.49 -6.74
N ARG A 288 -18.16 -11.54 -6.85
CA ARG A 288 -19.04 -11.38 -8.02
C ARG A 288 -18.24 -11.03 -9.29
N ILE A 289 -17.32 -10.08 -9.20
CA ILE A 289 -16.44 -9.74 -10.33
C ILE A 289 -15.59 -10.95 -10.73
N ALA A 290 -14.94 -11.62 -9.79
CA ALA A 290 -14.09 -12.79 -10.07
C ALA A 290 -14.87 -13.91 -10.77
N ALA A 291 -16.10 -14.20 -10.32
CA ALA A 291 -16.98 -15.19 -10.96
C ALA A 291 -17.32 -14.81 -12.41
N THR A 292 -17.61 -13.53 -12.67
CA THR A 292 -17.90 -13.06 -14.03
C THR A 292 -16.66 -13.10 -14.93
N LEU A 293 -15.48 -12.75 -14.41
CA LEU A 293 -14.23 -12.79 -15.17
C LEU A 293 -13.85 -14.22 -15.57
N ALA A 294 -14.19 -15.23 -14.78
CA ALA A 294 -13.92 -16.65 -15.08
C ALA A 294 -14.63 -17.13 -16.37
N ASP A 295 -15.72 -16.48 -16.78
CA ASP A 295 -16.45 -16.80 -18.01
C ASP A 295 -15.96 -15.99 -19.24
N LEU A 296 -14.96 -15.11 -19.06
CA LEU A 296 -14.43 -14.25 -20.11
C LEU A 296 -13.03 -14.74 -20.57
N PRO A 297 -12.59 -14.36 -21.81
CA PRO A 297 -11.26 -14.71 -22.29
C PRO A 297 -10.16 -13.88 -21.60
N VAL A 298 -10.09 -13.96 -20.28
CA VAL A 298 -9.07 -13.36 -19.42
C VAL A 298 -8.52 -14.36 -18.42
N GLU A 299 -7.26 -14.24 -18.12
CA GLU A 299 -6.61 -14.94 -17.00
C GLU A 299 -6.78 -14.08 -15.74
N THR A 300 -7.04 -14.69 -14.58
CA THR A 300 -7.18 -14.00 -13.30
C THR A 300 -6.48 -14.78 -12.20
N TRP A 301 -6.11 -14.08 -11.14
CA TRP A 301 -5.50 -14.70 -9.95
C TRP A 301 -6.35 -14.44 -8.70
N PRO A 302 -6.34 -15.33 -7.70
CA PRO A 302 -7.02 -15.11 -6.44
C PRO A 302 -6.58 -13.81 -5.77
N SER A 303 -7.54 -13.08 -5.20
CA SER A 303 -7.25 -11.81 -4.51
C SER A 303 -7.86 -11.78 -3.12
N ASP A 304 -7.06 -11.33 -2.16
CA ASP A 304 -7.44 -11.01 -0.78
C ASP A 304 -7.41 -9.48 -0.52
N ALA A 305 -7.43 -8.66 -1.60
CA ALA A 305 -7.42 -7.20 -1.54
C ALA A 305 -8.75 -6.60 -2.05
N ASN A 306 -8.84 -5.29 -2.19
CA ASN A 306 -9.98 -4.61 -2.83
C ASN A 306 -9.78 -4.40 -4.34
N PHE A 307 -9.07 -5.30 -5.01
CA PHE A 307 -8.83 -5.25 -6.45
C PHE A 307 -8.59 -6.66 -7.00
N ILE A 308 -8.69 -6.80 -8.32
CA ILE A 308 -8.38 -8.04 -9.05
C ILE A 308 -7.39 -7.71 -10.15
N LEU A 309 -6.32 -8.53 -10.26
CA LEU A 309 -5.42 -8.56 -11.39
C LEU A 309 -5.98 -9.49 -12.46
N PHE A 310 -5.97 -9.05 -13.73
CA PHE A 310 -6.40 -9.86 -14.86
C PHE A 310 -5.55 -9.59 -16.10
N ARG A 311 -5.47 -10.58 -17.00
CA ARG A 311 -4.76 -10.49 -18.27
C ARG A 311 -5.68 -10.93 -19.40
N PRO A 312 -6.00 -10.11 -20.41
CA PRO A 312 -6.67 -10.54 -21.62
C PRO A 312 -5.88 -11.64 -22.32
N THR A 313 -6.53 -12.73 -22.76
CA THR A 313 -5.86 -13.88 -23.38
C THR A 313 -5.91 -13.87 -24.90
N LYS A 314 -6.78 -13.09 -25.51
CA LYS A 314 -6.99 -13.01 -26.96
C LYS A 314 -6.72 -11.63 -27.56
N ASN A 315 -6.81 -10.59 -26.75
CA ASN A 315 -6.70 -9.21 -27.15
C ASN A 315 -5.44 -8.59 -26.54
N ASP A 316 -4.87 -7.61 -27.18
CA ASP A 316 -3.80 -6.80 -26.59
C ASP A 316 -4.33 -6.01 -25.39
N ALA A 317 -3.61 -6.07 -24.25
CA ALA A 317 -4.04 -5.42 -23.02
C ALA A 317 -4.21 -3.90 -23.15
N ARG A 318 -3.38 -3.27 -24.00
CA ARG A 318 -3.48 -1.83 -24.28
C ARG A 318 -4.76 -1.51 -25.02
N GLN A 319 -5.17 -2.34 -26.00
CA GLN A 319 -6.43 -2.17 -26.72
C GLN A 319 -7.63 -2.32 -25.77
N VAL A 320 -7.59 -3.31 -24.88
CA VAL A 320 -8.63 -3.50 -23.85
C VAL A 320 -8.68 -2.30 -22.90
N TRP A 321 -7.53 -1.80 -22.48
CA TRP A 321 -7.46 -0.61 -21.62
C TRP A 321 -8.02 0.63 -22.31
N ASP A 322 -7.67 0.86 -23.60
CA ASP A 322 -8.19 1.98 -24.40
C ASP A 322 -9.71 1.85 -24.63
N GLY A 323 -10.23 0.62 -24.80
CA GLY A 323 -11.67 0.35 -24.89
C GLY A 323 -12.41 0.66 -23.61
N LEU A 324 -11.89 0.22 -22.45
CA LEU A 324 -12.43 0.57 -21.14
C LEU A 324 -12.43 2.08 -20.91
N LEU A 325 -11.34 2.77 -21.24
CA LEU A 325 -11.24 4.21 -21.13
C LEU A 325 -12.25 4.91 -22.06
N GLY A 326 -12.45 4.41 -23.27
CA GLY A 326 -13.46 4.90 -24.23
C GLY A 326 -14.90 4.76 -23.71
N ALA A 327 -15.15 3.77 -22.86
CA ALA A 327 -16.41 3.57 -22.14
C ALA A 327 -16.49 4.35 -20.80
N SER A 328 -15.57 5.29 -20.56
CA SER A 328 -15.45 6.10 -19.33
C SER A 328 -15.20 5.26 -18.06
N VAL A 329 -14.48 4.13 -18.19
CA VAL A 329 -14.03 3.27 -17.09
C VAL A 329 -12.51 3.23 -17.05
N LEU A 330 -11.91 3.68 -15.95
CA LEU A 330 -10.46 3.72 -15.79
C LEU A 330 -9.98 2.61 -14.86
N VAL A 331 -9.20 1.68 -15.40
CA VAL A 331 -8.47 0.64 -14.66
C VAL A 331 -6.97 0.91 -14.66
N ARG A 332 -6.19 0.22 -13.84
CA ARG A 332 -4.74 0.34 -13.79
C ARG A 332 -4.09 -0.55 -14.85
N ASP A 333 -3.30 0.05 -15.73
CA ASP A 333 -2.34 -0.69 -16.55
C ASP A 333 -1.11 -1.03 -15.70
N CYS A 334 -0.82 -2.32 -15.58
CA CYS A 334 0.32 -2.87 -14.84
C CYS A 334 1.38 -3.48 -15.78
N SER A 335 1.22 -3.36 -17.09
CA SER A 335 2.05 -4.06 -18.09
C SER A 335 3.54 -3.73 -18.02
N GLU A 336 3.89 -2.54 -17.50
CA GLU A 336 5.29 -2.11 -17.33
C GLU A 336 5.92 -2.60 -16.01
N TRP A 337 5.17 -3.27 -15.15
CA TRP A 337 5.73 -3.78 -13.90
C TRP A 337 6.39 -5.14 -14.14
N PRO A 338 7.50 -5.46 -13.44
CA PRO A 338 8.21 -6.72 -13.65
C PRO A 338 7.29 -7.94 -13.53
N GLY A 339 7.28 -8.81 -14.54
CA GLY A 339 6.49 -10.03 -14.58
C GLY A 339 4.99 -9.85 -14.80
N LEU A 340 4.54 -8.64 -15.20
CA LEU A 340 3.11 -8.32 -15.38
C LEU A 340 2.78 -7.88 -16.82
N GLU A 341 3.54 -8.32 -17.79
CA GLU A 341 3.29 -8.02 -19.19
C GLU A 341 1.85 -8.36 -19.58
N GLY A 342 1.13 -7.39 -20.12
CA GLY A 342 -0.27 -7.52 -20.51
C GLY A 342 -1.27 -7.59 -19.35
N CYS A 343 -0.87 -7.30 -18.12
CA CYS A 343 -1.76 -7.32 -16.96
C CYS A 343 -2.42 -5.96 -16.70
N LEU A 344 -3.70 -6.02 -16.41
CA LEU A 344 -4.52 -4.90 -15.94
C LEU A 344 -5.03 -5.20 -14.52
N ARG A 345 -5.27 -4.16 -13.71
CA ARG A 345 -5.80 -4.31 -12.36
C ARG A 345 -7.04 -3.43 -12.19
N VAL A 346 -8.15 -4.03 -11.79
CA VAL A 346 -9.40 -3.34 -11.50
C VAL A 346 -9.62 -3.26 -9.99
N THR A 347 -9.91 -2.06 -9.48
CA THR A 347 -10.38 -1.85 -8.10
C THR A 347 -11.84 -2.30 -7.98
N VAL A 348 -12.21 -2.87 -6.85
CA VAL A 348 -13.61 -3.19 -6.52
C VAL A 348 -14.33 -1.89 -6.12
N GLY A 349 -15.27 -1.48 -6.95
CA GLY A 349 -16.13 -0.30 -6.75
C GLY A 349 -17.49 -0.65 -6.15
N LEU A 350 -18.42 0.29 -6.27
CA LEU A 350 -19.84 0.04 -5.97
C LEU A 350 -20.44 -0.94 -6.99
N PRO A 351 -21.55 -1.64 -6.66
CA PRO A 351 -22.19 -2.58 -7.59
C PRO A 351 -22.42 -2.01 -8.99
N GLY A 352 -22.94 -0.79 -9.11
CA GLY A 352 -23.18 -0.14 -10.41
C GLY A 352 -21.88 0.23 -11.16
N GLU A 353 -20.80 0.58 -10.45
CA GLU A 353 -19.49 0.82 -11.07
C GLU A 353 -18.88 -0.49 -11.59
N ASN A 354 -19.02 -1.56 -10.82
CA ASN A 354 -18.57 -2.90 -11.19
C ASN A 354 -19.35 -3.45 -12.40
N ASP A 355 -20.67 -3.21 -12.45
CA ASP A 355 -21.51 -3.60 -13.60
C ASP A 355 -21.09 -2.88 -14.89
N ARG A 356 -20.79 -1.58 -14.79
CA ARG A 356 -20.26 -0.81 -15.93
C ARG A 356 -18.90 -1.31 -16.39
N PHE A 357 -17.99 -1.61 -15.45
CA PHE A 357 -16.71 -2.22 -15.78
C PHE A 357 -16.89 -3.55 -16.52
N LEU A 358 -17.72 -4.45 -15.99
CA LEU A 358 -17.92 -5.77 -16.59
C LEU A 358 -18.58 -5.69 -17.98
N ALA A 359 -19.51 -4.76 -18.20
CA ALA A 359 -20.11 -4.50 -19.50
C ALA A 359 -19.07 -3.97 -20.51
N ALA A 360 -18.34 -2.92 -20.13
CA ALA A 360 -17.29 -2.33 -20.97
C ALA A 360 -16.16 -3.32 -21.29
N LEU A 361 -15.78 -4.17 -20.33
CA LEU A 361 -14.78 -5.21 -20.55
C LEU A 361 -15.25 -6.24 -21.59
N LYS A 362 -16.50 -6.71 -21.49
CA LYS A 362 -17.07 -7.65 -22.47
C LYS A 362 -17.04 -7.07 -23.89
N GLU A 363 -17.38 -5.81 -24.06
CA GLU A 363 -17.35 -5.12 -25.36
C GLU A 363 -15.89 -4.97 -25.88
N SER A 364 -14.93 -4.67 -24.99
CA SER A 364 -13.52 -4.53 -25.35
C SER A 364 -12.83 -5.85 -25.69
N LEU A 365 -13.42 -6.98 -25.35
CA LEU A 365 -12.90 -8.32 -25.63
C LEU A 365 -13.49 -8.95 -26.91
N LEU A 366 -14.49 -8.31 -27.57
CA LEU A 366 -15.07 -8.72 -28.85
C LEU A 366 -14.19 -8.28 -30.01
#